data_aa5247be0291b3ef61d05669026fca9a
#
_entry.id   aa5247be0291b3ef61d05669026fca9a
#
_cell.length_a   1.000
_cell.length_b   1.000
_cell.length_c   1.000
_cell.angle_alpha   90.00
_cell.angle_beta   90.00
_cell.angle_gamma   90.00
#
_symmetry.space_group_name_H-M   'P 1'
#
loop_
_entity.id
_entity.type
_entity.pdbx_description
1 polymer ?
#
loop_
_entity_poly.entity_id
_entity_poly.type
_entity_poly.pdbx_seq_one_letter_code
_entity_poly.pdbx_strand_id
1 'polypeptide(L)'
;MFARSRRNLAYLFTISMGSILVAFTAIAYYLVVQQQLQAFDERLYSTSKTLVRGIQYPTYNQRWQYKQKEVPMFGDTLPPVNSDIVYVRLYNYEKELIYAPGIARSVRPSATPGFQTIKITSNRSRITPYQEWVREITLPITQNENVIGYIQVAVPLTPLRHSLNKARLFLTLGVPVSLALVGITGWFLGGLAMQPALRAYEQLQRFTADASHELRAPVAAILSNAQVALMPPQDEAEQLYRLENIVEIAKSMSSLINNLLFLARQDRPLDITKLKTIDIVELLQTLAKEYQKQATAQNLNFTVQLPQQPVYLKVDADLLKQAVVNLLNNALKYTLEGGIVTLRLLTPPHRVILQVEDTGIGIPEEDLSHIFERFYRVDTVRSRQTGGFGLGLAIAQQIVQAHQGNLTVKSIFGQGSVFEIEIPLKGKS
;
A
#
# COMPACT_ATOMS: atom_id res chain seq x y z
N MET A 1 -13.62 -3.43 14.40
CA MET A 1 -12.22 -3.01 14.60
C MET A 1 -11.60 -2.51 13.28
N PHE A 2 -11.59 -3.28 12.22
CA PHE A 2 -10.95 -2.98 10.93
C PHE A 2 -11.49 -1.77 10.18
N ALA A 3 -12.81 -1.51 10.19
CA ALA A 3 -13.39 -0.30 9.58
C ALA A 3 -12.87 0.99 10.22
N ARG A 4 -12.60 0.96 11.53
CA ARG A 4 -12.02 2.07 12.29
C ARG A 4 -10.54 2.26 11.91
N SER A 5 -9.78 1.18 11.79
CA SER A 5 -8.37 1.22 11.36
C SER A 5 -8.20 1.73 9.93
N ARG A 6 -9.05 1.28 8.99
CA ARG A 6 -9.09 1.79 7.61
C ARG A 6 -9.35 3.30 7.57
N ARG A 7 -10.33 3.77 8.35
CA ARG A 7 -10.66 5.20 8.45
C ARG A 7 -9.50 6.01 9.03
N ASN A 8 -8.88 5.52 10.10
CA ASN A 8 -7.74 6.20 10.71
C ASN A 8 -6.52 6.25 9.76
N LEU A 9 -6.24 5.19 9.02
CA LEU A 9 -5.18 5.16 8.02
C LEU A 9 -5.45 6.17 6.90
N ALA A 10 -6.68 6.21 6.37
CA ALA A 10 -7.09 7.19 5.37
C ALA A 10 -6.96 8.64 5.89
N TYR A 11 -7.36 8.91 7.13
CA TYR A 11 -7.19 10.23 7.75
C TYR A 11 -5.72 10.61 7.91
N LEU A 12 -4.88 9.72 8.43
CA LEU A 12 -3.44 9.98 8.58
C LEU A 12 -2.78 10.26 7.23
N PHE A 13 -3.10 9.46 6.21
CA PHE A 13 -2.59 9.67 4.87
C PHE A 13 -3.05 11.01 4.28
N THR A 14 -4.35 11.33 4.40
CA THR A 14 -4.91 12.58 3.89
C THR A 14 -4.33 13.80 4.62
N ILE A 15 -4.18 13.75 5.94
CA ILE A 15 -3.59 14.84 6.72
C ILE A 15 -2.11 15.02 6.36
N SER A 16 -1.33 13.94 6.29
CA SER A 16 0.09 13.99 5.97
C SER A 16 0.33 14.54 4.56
N MET A 17 -0.28 13.94 3.54
CA MET A 17 -0.15 14.39 2.16
C MET A 17 -0.76 15.77 1.94
N GLY A 18 -1.90 16.06 2.62
CA GLY A 18 -2.55 17.34 2.56
C GLY A 18 -1.69 18.46 3.14
N SER A 19 -1.04 18.24 4.28
CA SER A 19 -0.14 19.23 4.90
C SER A 19 1.06 19.55 4.00
N ILE A 20 1.64 18.53 3.36
CA ILE A 20 2.74 18.70 2.40
C ILE A 20 2.27 19.51 1.18
N LEU A 21 1.10 19.17 0.63
CA LEU A 21 0.53 19.87 -0.52
C LEU A 21 0.27 21.34 -0.21
N VAL A 22 -0.33 21.64 0.94
CA VAL A 22 -0.62 23.01 1.37
C VAL A 22 0.67 23.80 1.59
N ALA A 23 1.66 23.22 2.28
CA ALA A 23 2.96 23.85 2.50
C ALA A 23 3.68 24.14 1.19
N PHE A 24 3.76 23.17 0.28
CA PHE A 24 4.36 23.32 -1.03
C PHE A 24 3.66 24.41 -1.86
N THR A 25 2.33 24.40 -1.86
CA THR A 25 1.53 25.39 -2.60
C THR A 25 1.74 26.81 -2.04
N ALA A 26 1.81 26.95 -0.70
CA ALA A 26 2.07 28.24 -0.07
C ALA A 26 3.47 28.78 -0.44
N ILE A 27 4.50 27.93 -0.41
CA ILE A 27 5.86 28.30 -0.82
C ILE A 27 5.90 28.68 -2.30
N ALA A 28 5.31 27.85 -3.17
CA ALA A 28 5.27 28.12 -4.61
C ALA A 28 4.55 29.45 -4.90
N TYR A 29 3.41 29.71 -4.27
CA TYR A 29 2.71 30.99 -4.43
C TYR A 29 3.56 32.17 -3.96
N TYR A 30 4.23 32.06 -2.80
CA TYR A 30 5.13 33.09 -2.30
C TYR A 30 6.26 33.39 -3.29
N LEU A 31 6.91 32.38 -3.85
CA LEU A 31 7.96 32.54 -4.84
C LEU A 31 7.46 33.22 -6.13
N VAL A 32 6.27 32.83 -6.62
CA VAL A 32 5.66 33.45 -7.79
C VAL A 32 5.36 34.93 -7.54
N VAL A 33 4.84 35.28 -6.36
CA VAL A 33 4.57 36.70 -6.00
C VAL A 33 5.87 37.49 -5.97
N GLN A 34 6.93 36.97 -5.35
CA GLN A 34 8.23 37.63 -5.30
C GLN A 34 8.83 37.82 -6.69
N GLN A 35 8.83 36.78 -7.51
CA GLN A 35 9.35 36.85 -8.88
C GLN A 35 8.59 37.85 -9.75
N GLN A 36 7.27 37.87 -9.70
CA GLN A 36 6.46 38.81 -10.46
C GLN A 36 6.67 40.25 -10.00
N LEU A 37 6.81 40.47 -8.68
CA LEU A 37 7.08 41.82 -8.15
C LEU A 37 8.46 42.29 -8.56
N GLN A 38 9.49 41.46 -8.51
CA GLN A 38 10.84 41.81 -8.98
C GLN A 38 10.85 42.14 -10.47
N ALA A 39 10.23 41.30 -11.30
CA ALA A 39 10.14 41.57 -12.75
C ALA A 39 9.38 42.86 -13.04
N PHE A 40 8.38 43.21 -12.24
CA PHE A 40 7.64 44.45 -12.33
C PHE A 40 8.54 45.66 -11.96
N ASP A 41 9.29 45.55 -10.84
CA ASP A 41 10.20 46.59 -10.39
C ASP A 41 11.35 46.81 -11.39
N GLU A 42 11.91 45.76 -12.00
CA GLU A 42 12.92 45.85 -13.03
C GLU A 42 12.43 46.58 -14.29
N ARG A 43 11.20 46.30 -14.75
CA ARG A 43 10.56 47.00 -15.85
C ARG A 43 10.33 48.47 -15.51
N LEU A 44 9.83 48.77 -14.33
CA LEU A 44 9.64 50.15 -13.88
C LEU A 44 10.97 50.90 -13.79
N TYR A 45 12.03 50.27 -13.28
CA TYR A 45 13.36 50.80 -13.21
C TYR A 45 13.92 51.12 -14.60
N SER A 46 13.85 50.17 -15.54
CA SER A 46 14.35 50.33 -16.91
C SER A 46 13.61 51.45 -17.66
N THR A 47 12.29 51.52 -17.54
CA THR A 47 11.45 52.58 -18.11
C THR A 47 11.82 53.92 -17.51
N SER A 48 11.96 54.02 -16.20
CA SER A 48 12.35 55.27 -15.51
C SER A 48 13.75 55.74 -15.90
N LYS A 49 14.70 54.82 -16.05
CA LYS A 49 16.07 55.13 -16.49
C LYS A 49 16.11 55.66 -17.93
N THR A 50 15.23 55.15 -18.80
CA THR A 50 15.07 55.67 -20.17
C THR A 50 14.53 57.13 -20.17
N LEU A 51 13.57 57.40 -19.30
CA LEU A 51 13.03 58.73 -19.10
C LEU A 51 14.12 59.71 -18.58
N VAL A 52 14.94 59.28 -17.60
CA VAL A 52 16.07 60.10 -17.07
C VAL A 52 17.03 60.53 -18.20
N ARG A 53 17.38 59.61 -19.13
CA ARG A 53 18.27 59.93 -20.26
C ARG A 53 17.71 60.97 -21.22
N GLY A 54 16.40 61.13 -21.28
CA GLY A 54 15.71 62.12 -22.10
C GLY A 54 15.68 63.50 -21.48
N ILE A 55 16.06 63.67 -20.20
CA ILE A 55 16.01 64.95 -19.51
C ILE A 55 17.36 65.73 -19.69
N GLN A 56 17.31 66.93 -20.15
CA GLN A 56 18.46 67.85 -20.22
C GLN A 56 18.24 69.03 -19.31
N TYR A 57 19.26 69.44 -18.54
CA TYR A 57 19.23 70.60 -17.68
C TYR A 57 19.72 71.83 -18.53
N PRO A 58 18.90 72.90 -18.73
CA PRO A 58 19.31 74.01 -19.43
C PRO A 58 20.28 74.87 -18.60
N THR A 59 21.45 75.17 -19.15
CA THR A 59 22.53 75.87 -18.47
C THR A 59 22.20 77.38 -18.23
N TYR A 60 21.12 77.91 -18.79
CA TYR A 60 20.88 79.37 -18.77
C TYR A 60 19.65 79.86 -17.98
N ASN A 61 18.65 79.01 -17.68
CA ASN A 61 17.43 79.47 -17.01
C ASN A 61 16.87 78.51 -15.95
N GLN A 62 17.67 77.61 -15.35
CA GLN A 62 17.25 76.68 -14.30
C GLN A 62 15.95 75.93 -14.59
N ARG A 63 15.50 75.86 -15.88
CA ARG A 63 14.30 75.03 -16.24
C ARG A 63 14.70 73.75 -16.88
N TRP A 64 14.09 72.69 -16.39
CA TRP A 64 14.23 71.37 -16.97
C TRP A 64 13.63 71.28 -18.35
N GLN A 65 14.42 70.83 -19.37
CA GLN A 65 13.92 70.56 -20.72
C GLN A 65 13.97 69.08 -21.02
N TYR A 66 12.92 68.63 -21.67
CA TYR A 66 12.76 67.24 -22.06
C TYR A 66 13.15 67.09 -23.55
N LYS A 67 14.05 66.12 -23.85
CA LYS A 67 14.52 65.94 -25.25
C LYS A 67 13.44 65.20 -26.07
N GLN A 68 12.80 65.91 -26.94
CA GLN A 68 11.57 65.61 -27.68
C GLN A 68 11.61 64.38 -28.61
N LYS A 69 12.78 63.81 -28.90
CA LYS A 69 12.94 62.78 -29.94
C LYS A 69 12.87 61.31 -29.45
N GLU A 70 13.04 61.04 -28.19
CA GLU A 70 13.20 59.66 -27.71
C GLU A 70 12.08 59.15 -26.80
N VAL A 71 11.18 60.00 -26.36
CA VAL A 71 10.06 59.61 -25.45
C VAL A 71 8.77 60.35 -25.86
N PRO A 72 7.61 59.68 -25.83
CA PRO A 72 6.34 60.37 -26.15
C PRO A 72 6.12 61.57 -25.27
N MET A 73 5.82 62.72 -25.89
CA MET A 73 5.58 63.98 -25.21
C MET A 73 4.50 63.88 -24.17
N PHE A 74 4.82 64.18 -22.93
CA PHE A 74 3.84 64.58 -21.96
C PHE A 74 3.61 66.10 -22.08
N GLY A 75 2.67 66.52 -22.93
CA GLY A 75 2.13 67.85 -22.88
C GLY A 75 1.26 68.08 -21.66
N ASP A 76 0.65 69.26 -21.52
CA ASP A 76 -0.31 69.56 -20.45
C ASP A 76 -1.53 68.62 -20.44
N THR A 77 -1.61 67.68 -21.36
CA THR A 77 -2.61 66.62 -21.47
C THR A 77 -2.10 65.29 -20.90
N LEU A 78 -2.98 64.55 -20.29
CA LEU A 78 -2.79 63.20 -19.77
C LEU A 78 -1.86 62.34 -20.68
N PRO A 79 -1.00 61.49 -20.09
CA PRO A 79 -0.24 60.54 -20.88
C PRO A 79 -1.17 59.77 -21.83
N PRO A 80 -0.75 59.45 -23.06
CA PRO A 80 -1.60 58.77 -24.04
C PRO A 80 -2.16 57.48 -23.40
N VAL A 81 -3.40 57.16 -23.74
CA VAL A 81 -4.18 56.03 -23.18
C VAL A 81 -3.43 54.69 -23.22
N ASN A 82 -2.37 54.57 -24.01
CA ASN A 82 -1.52 53.38 -24.14
C ASN A 82 -0.24 53.41 -23.27
N SER A 83 -0.01 54.46 -22.46
CA SER A 83 1.14 54.44 -21.55
C SER A 83 0.74 53.82 -20.19
N ASP A 84 1.47 52.81 -19.77
CA ASP A 84 1.31 52.20 -18.43
C ASP A 84 1.68 53.14 -17.29
N ILE A 85 2.03 54.40 -17.59
CA ILE A 85 2.47 55.40 -16.62
C ILE A 85 1.27 56.19 -16.10
N VAL A 86 1.11 56.26 -14.78
CA VAL A 86 0.09 57.04 -14.11
C VAL A 86 0.49 58.50 -13.97
N TYR A 87 1.72 58.73 -13.54
CA TYR A 87 2.31 60.04 -13.47
C TYR A 87 3.84 60.02 -13.50
N VAL A 88 4.43 61.17 -13.89
CA VAL A 88 5.86 61.45 -13.75
C VAL A 88 5.99 62.74 -12.94
N ARG A 89 6.88 62.77 -11.96
CA ARG A 89 7.21 63.98 -11.17
C ARG A 89 8.68 64.25 -11.22
N LEU A 90 9.04 65.50 -11.30
CA LEU A 90 10.44 65.99 -11.27
C LEU A 90 10.62 66.87 -10.03
N TYR A 91 11.70 66.62 -9.33
CA TYR A 91 12.07 67.36 -8.14
C TYR A 91 13.47 67.96 -8.31
N ASN A 92 13.73 69.15 -7.70
CA ASN A 92 15.05 69.75 -7.60
C ASN A 92 15.93 68.96 -6.61
N TYR A 93 17.19 69.39 -6.43
CA TYR A 93 18.14 68.77 -5.47
C TYR A 93 17.66 68.91 -4.01
N GLU A 94 16.85 69.96 -3.70
CA GLU A 94 16.22 70.19 -2.40
C GLU A 94 14.96 69.34 -2.18
N LYS A 95 14.62 68.51 -3.16
CA LYS A 95 13.42 67.64 -3.19
C LYS A 95 12.10 68.41 -3.26
N GLU A 96 12.14 69.63 -3.78
CA GLU A 96 10.92 70.39 -4.09
C GLU A 96 10.39 70.02 -5.47
N LEU A 97 9.08 69.90 -5.59
CA LEU A 97 8.40 69.50 -6.81
C LEU A 97 8.46 70.61 -7.87
N ILE A 98 9.15 70.36 -8.98
CA ILE A 98 9.29 71.28 -10.13
C ILE A 98 8.18 71.04 -11.16
N TYR A 99 7.91 69.77 -11.48
CA TYR A 99 7.01 69.37 -12.56
C TYR A 99 6.21 68.14 -12.24
N ALA A 100 4.91 68.16 -12.45
CA ALA A 100 4.01 67.05 -12.17
C ALA A 100 2.85 67.04 -13.17
N PRO A 101 3.07 66.57 -14.42
CA PRO A 101 1.97 66.32 -15.34
C PRO A 101 1.17 65.13 -14.93
N GLY A 102 -0.15 65.22 -14.99
CA GLY A 102 -1.08 64.11 -14.66
C GLY A 102 -1.88 64.27 -13.40
N ILE A 103 -2.52 63.22 -12.95
CA ILE A 103 -3.58 63.18 -11.95
C ILE A 103 -3.10 63.44 -10.49
N ALA A 104 -1.82 63.61 -10.28
CA ALA A 104 -1.20 63.41 -8.95
C ALA A 104 -1.07 64.67 -8.08
N ARG A 105 -1.96 65.66 -8.19
CA ARG A 105 -1.98 66.80 -7.27
C ARG A 105 -2.43 66.46 -5.83
N SER A 106 -3.06 65.30 -5.61
CA SER A 106 -3.68 64.93 -4.34
C SER A 106 -2.79 64.14 -3.36
N VAL A 107 -1.61 63.71 -3.79
CA VAL A 107 -0.69 62.96 -2.91
C VAL A 107 0.45 63.89 -2.50
N ARG A 108 0.76 63.94 -1.18
CA ARG A 108 1.89 64.70 -0.64
C ARG A 108 3.16 64.21 -1.35
N PRO A 109 3.88 65.08 -2.06
CA PRO A 109 5.09 64.72 -2.76
C PRO A 109 6.19 64.34 -1.74
N SER A 110 6.80 63.18 -1.90
CA SER A 110 7.95 62.74 -1.11
C SER A 110 8.99 62.17 -2.09
N ALA A 111 10.13 62.80 -2.17
CA ALA A 111 11.22 62.33 -3.02
C ALA A 111 12.18 61.41 -2.30
N THR A 112 11.67 60.36 -1.65
CA THR A 112 12.50 59.32 -1.06
C THR A 112 12.97 58.36 -2.16
N PRO A 113 14.31 58.21 -2.37
CA PRO A 113 14.82 57.28 -3.37
C PRO A 113 14.40 55.83 -3.10
N GLY A 114 14.14 55.09 -4.19
CA GLY A 114 13.75 53.67 -4.16
C GLY A 114 12.33 53.39 -4.57
N PHE A 115 11.89 52.17 -4.37
CA PHE A 115 10.55 51.70 -4.72
C PHE A 115 9.55 51.85 -3.55
N GLN A 116 8.39 52.40 -3.86
CA GLN A 116 7.28 52.54 -2.89
C GLN A 116 5.95 52.11 -3.51
N THR A 117 5.09 51.50 -2.68
CA THR A 117 3.73 51.19 -3.10
C THR A 117 2.78 52.13 -2.36
N ILE A 118 2.03 52.91 -3.09
CA ILE A 118 1.11 53.86 -2.52
C ILE A 118 -0.29 53.69 -3.11
N LYS A 119 -1.29 54.19 -2.37
CA LYS A 119 -2.68 54.21 -2.80
C LYS A 119 -3.03 55.65 -3.22
N ILE A 120 -3.46 55.80 -4.44
CA ILE A 120 -3.87 57.10 -4.95
C ILE A 120 -5.36 57.14 -5.23
N THR A 121 -5.97 58.31 -5.11
CA THR A 121 -7.34 58.53 -5.54
C THR A 121 -7.31 59.12 -6.95
N SER A 122 -7.82 58.38 -7.92
CA SER A 122 -7.83 58.80 -9.33
C SER A 122 -9.21 59.37 -9.66
N ASN A 123 -9.17 60.59 -10.22
CA ASN A 123 -10.36 61.28 -10.77
C ASN A 123 -10.49 61.10 -12.29
N ARG A 124 -9.97 60.00 -12.87
CA ARG A 124 -10.05 59.72 -14.31
C ARG A 124 -11.49 59.59 -14.83
N SER A 125 -12.43 59.21 -13.95
CA SER A 125 -13.87 59.20 -14.30
C SER A 125 -14.58 60.40 -13.70
N ARG A 126 -15.38 61.10 -14.50
CA ARG A 126 -16.19 62.25 -14.06
C ARG A 126 -17.28 61.88 -13.06
N ILE A 127 -17.54 60.57 -12.85
CA ILE A 127 -18.69 60.06 -12.10
C ILE A 127 -18.33 59.59 -10.69
N THR A 128 -17.16 58.91 -10.52
CA THR A 128 -16.74 58.47 -9.17
C THR A 128 -15.23 58.41 -9.05
N PRO A 129 -14.62 58.99 -7.98
CA PRO A 129 -13.20 58.80 -7.71
C PRO A 129 -12.98 57.34 -7.30
N TYR A 130 -12.07 56.63 -7.97
CA TYR A 130 -11.69 55.30 -7.57
C TYR A 130 -10.27 55.26 -6.99
N GLN A 131 -10.06 54.40 -6.04
CA GLN A 131 -8.75 54.23 -5.42
C GLN A 131 -7.94 53.20 -6.17
N GLU A 132 -6.76 53.58 -6.59
CA GLU A 132 -5.84 52.70 -7.32
C GLU A 132 -4.53 52.55 -6.57
N TRP A 133 -3.98 51.33 -6.58
CA TRP A 133 -2.67 51.05 -6.04
C TRP A 133 -1.65 51.23 -7.15
N VAL A 134 -0.63 52.04 -6.90
CA VAL A 134 0.47 52.30 -7.82
C VAL A 134 1.79 51.90 -7.16
N ARG A 135 2.70 51.44 -7.99
CA ARG A 135 4.11 51.25 -7.65
C ARG A 135 4.88 52.43 -8.21
N GLU A 136 5.59 53.13 -7.37
CA GLU A 136 6.44 54.24 -7.77
C GLU A 136 7.90 53.98 -7.53
N ILE A 137 8.76 54.53 -8.37
CA ILE A 137 10.21 54.55 -8.18
C ILE A 137 10.69 55.97 -8.22
N THR A 138 11.59 56.35 -7.31
CA THR A 138 12.27 57.63 -7.28
C THR A 138 13.76 57.42 -7.59
N LEU A 139 14.24 57.98 -8.72
CA LEU A 139 15.64 57.89 -9.15
C LEU A 139 16.31 59.24 -9.10
N PRO A 140 17.60 59.29 -8.70
CA PRO A 140 18.38 60.54 -8.86
C PRO A 140 18.69 60.81 -10.33
N ILE A 141 18.67 62.07 -10.71
CA ILE A 141 19.15 62.59 -11.99
C ILE A 141 20.54 63.15 -11.75
N THR A 142 21.53 62.56 -12.40
CA THR A 142 22.94 62.95 -12.22
C THR A 142 23.48 63.60 -13.47
N GLN A 143 24.29 64.65 -13.30
CA GLN A 143 25.07 65.27 -14.34
C GLN A 143 26.47 65.54 -13.80
N ASN A 144 27.50 65.08 -14.52
CA ASN A 144 28.91 65.20 -14.08
C ASN A 144 29.11 64.71 -12.65
N GLU A 145 28.54 63.52 -12.29
CA GLU A 145 28.57 62.88 -10.98
C GLU A 145 27.82 63.61 -9.86
N ASN A 146 27.28 64.79 -10.10
CA ASN A 146 26.48 65.50 -9.11
C ASN A 146 24.98 65.23 -9.29
N VAL A 147 24.26 65.04 -8.20
CA VAL A 147 22.79 64.88 -8.20
C VAL A 147 22.17 66.27 -8.42
N ILE A 148 21.51 66.47 -9.55
CA ILE A 148 20.85 67.72 -9.91
C ILE A 148 19.35 67.70 -9.61
N GLY A 149 18.76 66.54 -9.32
CA GLY A 149 17.37 66.39 -9.00
C GLY A 149 16.92 64.94 -8.94
N TYR A 150 15.61 64.71 -8.87
CA TYR A 150 15.02 63.38 -8.81
C TYR A 150 13.84 63.26 -9.75
N ILE A 151 13.70 62.09 -10.38
CA ILE A 151 12.49 61.72 -11.12
C ILE A 151 11.72 60.64 -10.34
N GLN A 152 10.42 60.80 -10.25
CA GLN A 152 9.51 59.84 -9.68
C GLN A 152 8.52 59.40 -10.77
N VAL A 153 8.47 58.08 -11.01
CA VAL A 153 7.60 57.46 -12.01
C VAL A 153 6.68 56.48 -11.31
N ALA A 154 5.39 56.55 -11.60
CA ALA A 154 4.40 55.63 -11.00
C ALA A 154 3.66 54.86 -12.10
N VAL A 155 3.47 53.58 -11.87
CA VAL A 155 2.70 52.69 -12.73
C VAL A 155 1.61 51.94 -11.91
N PRO A 156 0.48 51.61 -12.53
CA PRO A 156 -0.60 50.92 -11.82
C PRO A 156 -0.22 49.47 -11.51
N LEU A 157 -0.55 49.01 -10.30
CA LEU A 157 -0.38 47.63 -9.92
C LEU A 157 -1.55 46.72 -10.37
N THR A 158 -2.53 47.29 -11.05
CA THR A 158 -3.73 46.56 -11.52
C THR A 158 -3.42 45.35 -12.38
N PRO A 159 -2.49 45.40 -13.38
CA PRO A 159 -2.13 44.22 -14.18
C PRO A 159 -1.49 43.11 -13.34
N LEU A 160 -0.59 43.49 -12.42
CA LEU A 160 0.05 42.51 -11.51
C LEU A 160 -0.99 41.85 -10.61
N ARG A 161 -1.93 42.62 -10.02
CA ARG A 161 -3.00 42.10 -9.21
C ARG A 161 -3.93 41.17 -9.96
N HIS A 162 -4.26 41.46 -11.21
CA HIS A 162 -5.06 40.58 -12.05
C HIS A 162 -4.36 39.22 -12.28
N SER A 163 -3.07 39.24 -12.56
CA SER A 163 -2.27 38.01 -12.70
C SER A 163 -2.25 37.19 -11.40
N LEU A 164 -1.98 37.86 -10.28
CA LEU A 164 -1.97 37.19 -8.97
C LEU A 164 -3.35 36.69 -8.55
N ASN A 165 -4.44 37.41 -8.86
CA ASN A 165 -5.80 36.93 -8.57
C ASN A 165 -6.17 35.69 -9.38
N LYS A 166 -5.75 35.60 -10.66
CA LYS A 166 -5.93 34.36 -11.44
C LYS A 166 -5.20 33.19 -10.77
N ALA A 167 -3.92 33.38 -10.42
CA ALA A 167 -3.15 32.35 -9.72
C ALA A 167 -3.83 31.94 -8.40
N ARG A 168 -4.29 32.91 -7.61
CA ARG A 168 -5.04 32.66 -6.36
C ARG A 168 -6.32 31.85 -6.61
N LEU A 169 -7.09 32.16 -7.66
CA LEU A 169 -8.31 31.44 -8.00
C LEU A 169 -8.01 29.96 -8.35
N PHE A 170 -6.96 29.73 -9.17
CA PHE A 170 -6.52 28.36 -9.47
C PHE A 170 -6.14 27.57 -8.22
N LEU A 171 -5.45 28.19 -7.27
CA LEU A 171 -5.05 27.55 -6.04
C LEU A 171 -6.23 27.28 -5.09
N THR A 172 -7.16 28.24 -4.98
CA THR A 172 -8.35 28.09 -4.11
C THR A 172 -9.31 27.01 -4.60
N LEU A 173 -9.34 26.70 -5.88
CA LEU A 173 -10.11 25.60 -6.46
C LEU A 173 -9.30 24.30 -6.57
N GLY A 174 -8.06 24.40 -7.01
CA GLY A 174 -7.18 23.25 -7.27
C GLY A 174 -6.78 22.50 -6.00
N VAL A 175 -6.46 23.22 -4.93
CA VAL A 175 -6.03 22.56 -3.67
C VAL A 175 -7.15 21.69 -3.05
N PRO A 176 -8.39 22.16 -2.88
CA PRO A 176 -9.48 21.31 -2.39
C PRO A 176 -9.76 20.09 -3.27
N VAL A 177 -9.73 20.26 -4.60
CA VAL A 177 -9.91 19.14 -5.54
C VAL A 177 -8.80 18.11 -5.37
N SER A 178 -7.55 18.55 -5.29
CA SER A 178 -6.41 17.66 -5.07
C SER A 178 -6.51 16.94 -3.71
N LEU A 179 -6.94 17.64 -2.65
CA LEU A 179 -7.16 17.05 -1.33
C LEU A 179 -8.27 16.00 -1.35
N ALA A 180 -9.36 16.25 -2.08
CA ALA A 180 -10.43 15.28 -2.25
C ALA A 180 -9.93 14.01 -2.98
N LEU A 181 -9.14 14.17 -4.05
CA LEU A 181 -8.51 13.05 -4.76
C LEU A 181 -7.57 12.25 -3.85
N VAL A 182 -6.72 12.93 -3.07
CA VAL A 182 -5.84 12.28 -2.10
C VAL A 182 -6.65 11.49 -1.07
N GLY A 183 -7.75 12.06 -0.55
CA GLY A 183 -8.63 11.39 0.40
C GLY A 183 -9.29 10.13 -0.17
N ILE A 184 -9.83 10.21 -1.39
CA ILE A 184 -10.45 9.08 -2.10
C ILE A 184 -9.41 7.98 -2.36
N THR A 185 -8.23 8.34 -2.85
CA THR A 185 -7.14 7.40 -3.11
C THR A 185 -6.65 6.74 -1.82
N GLY A 186 -6.49 7.50 -0.74
CA GLY A 186 -6.12 6.98 0.59
C GLY A 186 -7.15 6.01 1.15
N TRP A 187 -8.44 6.30 0.96
CA TRP A 187 -9.52 5.40 1.34
C TRP A 187 -9.49 4.09 0.55
N PHE A 188 -9.29 4.15 -0.75
CA PHE A 188 -9.21 2.97 -1.62
C PHE A 188 -7.99 2.10 -1.32
N LEU A 189 -6.80 2.70 -1.29
CA LEU A 189 -5.54 2.01 -0.98
C LEU A 189 -5.53 1.44 0.44
N GLY A 190 -6.06 2.17 1.43
CA GLY A 190 -6.23 1.67 2.79
C GLY A 190 -7.14 0.45 2.86
N GLY A 191 -8.17 0.38 2.00
CA GLY A 191 -9.02 -0.79 1.86
C GLY A 191 -8.26 -2.01 1.33
N LEU A 192 -7.50 -1.84 0.26
CA LEU A 192 -6.69 -2.92 -0.33
C LEU A 192 -5.60 -3.42 0.62
N ALA A 193 -4.88 -2.51 1.27
CA ALA A 193 -3.80 -2.84 2.19
C ALA A 193 -4.28 -3.62 3.43
N MET A 194 -5.52 -3.40 3.87
CA MET A 194 -6.08 -4.08 5.04
C MET A 194 -6.68 -5.46 4.74
N GLN A 195 -6.94 -5.80 3.48
CA GLN A 195 -7.55 -7.09 3.12
C GLN A 195 -6.73 -8.30 3.57
N PRO A 196 -5.39 -8.36 3.36
CA PRO A 196 -4.59 -9.50 3.82
C PRO A 196 -4.65 -9.68 5.34
N ALA A 197 -4.57 -8.57 6.10
CA ALA A 197 -4.63 -8.59 7.56
C ALA A 197 -6.01 -9.06 8.07
N LEU A 198 -7.09 -8.66 7.40
CA LEU A 198 -8.44 -9.12 7.74
C LEU A 198 -8.58 -10.62 7.49
N ARG A 199 -8.13 -11.12 6.34
CA ARG A 199 -8.16 -12.55 6.02
C ARG A 199 -7.36 -13.38 7.01
N ALA A 200 -6.14 -12.92 7.37
CA ALA A 200 -5.31 -13.59 8.34
C ALA A 200 -5.97 -13.64 9.74
N TYR A 201 -6.63 -12.54 10.15
CA TYR A 201 -7.36 -12.48 11.41
C TYR A 201 -8.56 -13.42 11.42
N GLU A 202 -9.36 -13.45 10.36
CA GLU A 202 -10.50 -14.37 10.23
C GLU A 202 -10.05 -15.84 10.24
N GLN A 203 -8.96 -16.16 9.55
CA GLN A 203 -8.37 -17.51 9.59
C GLN A 203 -7.91 -17.89 11.00
N LEU A 204 -7.24 -16.97 11.71
CA LEU A 204 -6.82 -17.22 13.09
C LEU A 204 -8.01 -17.42 14.03
N GLN A 205 -9.06 -16.63 13.88
CA GLN A 205 -10.27 -16.72 14.69
C GLN A 205 -10.99 -18.06 14.46
N ARG A 206 -11.16 -18.49 13.19
CA ARG A 206 -11.72 -19.81 12.85
C ARG A 206 -10.85 -20.92 13.42
N PHE A 207 -9.55 -20.87 13.19
CA PHE A 207 -8.59 -21.86 13.71
C PHE A 207 -8.69 -22.01 15.24
N THR A 208 -8.78 -20.90 15.97
CA THR A 208 -8.89 -20.94 17.44
C THR A 208 -10.23 -21.52 17.91
N ALA A 209 -11.33 -21.18 17.22
CA ALA A 209 -12.64 -21.72 17.52
C ALA A 209 -12.70 -23.24 17.26
N ASP A 210 -12.24 -23.67 16.07
CA ASP A 210 -12.25 -25.08 15.67
C ASP A 210 -11.35 -25.94 16.58
N ALA A 211 -10.13 -25.44 16.87
CA ALA A 211 -9.23 -26.10 17.81
C ALA A 211 -9.86 -26.26 19.19
N SER A 212 -10.59 -25.25 19.69
CA SER A 212 -11.27 -25.30 20.98
C SER A 212 -12.40 -26.32 20.98
N HIS A 213 -13.15 -26.44 19.89
CA HIS A 213 -14.21 -27.43 19.73
C HIS A 213 -13.64 -28.84 19.66
N GLU A 214 -12.60 -29.10 18.89
CA GLU A 214 -11.97 -30.39 18.70
C GLU A 214 -11.19 -30.87 19.94
N LEU A 215 -10.73 -29.96 20.80
CA LEU A 215 -10.11 -30.31 22.08
C LEU A 215 -11.15 -30.62 23.18
N ARG A 216 -12.33 -30.03 23.14
CA ARG A 216 -13.36 -30.21 24.19
C ARG A 216 -13.95 -31.62 24.21
N ALA A 217 -14.20 -32.19 23.02
CA ALA A 217 -14.82 -33.52 22.91
C ALA A 217 -13.96 -34.62 23.53
N PRO A 218 -12.65 -34.78 23.20
CA PRO A 218 -11.82 -35.82 23.83
C PRO A 218 -11.60 -35.60 25.33
N VAL A 219 -11.52 -34.36 25.81
CA VAL A 219 -11.43 -34.06 27.25
C VAL A 219 -12.68 -34.53 27.96
N ALA A 220 -13.86 -34.26 27.40
CA ALA A 220 -15.12 -34.75 27.97
C ALA A 220 -15.20 -36.29 27.96
N ALA A 221 -14.68 -36.95 26.90
CA ALA A 221 -14.63 -38.41 26.81
C ALA A 221 -13.66 -39.02 27.85
N ILE A 222 -12.48 -38.41 28.07
CA ILE A 222 -11.55 -38.83 29.13
C ILE A 222 -12.24 -38.73 30.51
N LEU A 223 -12.88 -37.59 30.79
CA LEU A 223 -13.56 -37.35 32.05
C LEU A 223 -14.69 -38.35 32.27
N SER A 224 -15.52 -38.63 31.26
CA SER A 224 -16.61 -39.61 31.32
C SER A 224 -16.09 -41.02 31.57
N ASN A 225 -15.05 -41.47 30.82
CA ASN A 225 -14.46 -42.79 31.06
C ASN A 225 -13.85 -42.92 32.46
N ALA A 226 -13.17 -41.87 32.96
CA ALA A 226 -12.62 -41.86 34.31
C ALA A 226 -13.72 -41.89 35.38
N GLN A 227 -14.82 -41.13 35.21
CA GLN A 227 -15.96 -41.17 36.16
C GLN A 227 -16.62 -42.52 36.20
N VAL A 228 -16.84 -43.17 35.04
CA VAL A 228 -17.44 -44.51 34.98
C VAL A 228 -16.51 -45.55 35.61
N ALA A 229 -15.20 -45.47 35.37
CA ALA A 229 -14.23 -46.40 36.00
C ALA A 229 -14.18 -46.29 37.54
N LEU A 230 -14.63 -45.16 38.09
CA LEU A 230 -14.70 -44.96 39.57
C LEU A 230 -16.04 -45.31 40.19
N MET A 231 -17.08 -45.66 39.41
CA MET A 231 -18.41 -46.01 39.93
C MET A 231 -18.44 -47.43 40.45
N PRO A 232 -19.09 -47.70 41.64
CA PRO A 232 -19.35 -49.05 42.10
C PRO A 232 -20.59 -49.65 41.39
N PRO A 233 -20.67 -51.00 41.21
CA PRO A 233 -19.66 -52.00 41.55
C PRO A 233 -18.49 -51.97 40.57
N GLN A 234 -17.25 -52.15 41.09
CA GLN A 234 -16.04 -52.11 40.25
C GLN A 234 -15.83 -53.48 39.62
N ASP A 235 -15.89 -53.53 38.28
CA ASP A 235 -15.46 -54.69 37.48
C ASP A 235 -14.05 -54.39 36.92
N GLU A 236 -13.08 -55.21 37.28
CA GLU A 236 -11.67 -55.00 36.82
C GLU A 236 -11.53 -55.00 35.31
N ALA A 237 -12.28 -55.84 34.60
CA ALA A 237 -12.23 -55.86 33.13
C ALA A 237 -12.77 -54.56 32.51
N GLU A 238 -13.87 -54.06 33.06
CA GLU A 238 -14.43 -52.75 32.60
C GLU A 238 -13.53 -51.59 32.97
N GLN A 239 -12.92 -51.57 34.14
CA GLN A 239 -11.95 -50.56 34.53
C GLN A 239 -10.74 -50.54 33.60
N LEU A 240 -10.16 -51.71 33.31
CA LEU A 240 -9.03 -51.83 32.38
C LEU A 240 -9.39 -51.29 31.00
N TYR A 241 -10.54 -51.67 30.46
CA TYR A 241 -11.06 -51.19 29.18
C TYR A 241 -11.22 -49.67 29.19
N ARG A 242 -11.76 -49.05 30.25
CA ARG A 242 -11.90 -47.61 30.38
C ARG A 242 -10.56 -46.88 30.44
N LEU A 243 -9.58 -47.45 31.16
CA LEU A 243 -8.23 -46.95 31.26
C LEU A 243 -7.52 -47.01 29.89
N GLU A 244 -7.67 -48.11 29.16
CA GLU A 244 -7.11 -48.24 27.79
C GLU A 244 -7.71 -47.18 26.85
N ASN A 245 -9.02 -46.96 26.90
CA ASN A 245 -9.68 -45.90 26.14
C ASN A 245 -9.17 -44.51 26.50
N ILE A 246 -8.94 -44.21 27.79
CA ILE A 246 -8.35 -42.94 28.23
C ILE A 246 -6.96 -42.75 27.63
N VAL A 247 -6.11 -43.80 27.64
CA VAL A 247 -4.78 -43.75 27.05
C VAL A 247 -4.84 -43.49 25.54
N GLU A 248 -5.75 -44.15 24.84
CA GLU A 248 -5.93 -43.97 23.39
C GLU A 248 -6.39 -42.56 23.05
N ILE A 249 -7.39 -42.02 23.78
CA ILE A 249 -7.85 -40.64 23.60
C ILE A 249 -6.73 -39.63 23.91
N ALA A 250 -5.94 -39.85 24.96
CA ALA A 250 -4.82 -38.99 25.31
C ALA A 250 -3.72 -38.98 24.22
N LYS A 251 -3.41 -40.15 23.63
CA LYS A 251 -2.49 -40.25 22.49
C LYS A 251 -3.04 -39.49 21.28
N SER A 252 -4.31 -39.62 20.97
CA SER A 252 -5.00 -38.91 19.91
C SER A 252 -4.95 -37.38 20.12
N MET A 253 -5.19 -36.92 21.37
CA MET A 253 -5.05 -35.48 21.72
C MET A 253 -3.61 -34.96 21.54
N SER A 254 -2.60 -35.76 21.94
CA SER A 254 -1.20 -35.39 21.73
C SER A 254 -0.88 -35.20 20.24
N SER A 255 -1.39 -36.12 19.40
CA SER A 255 -1.27 -35.96 17.93
C SER A 255 -1.97 -34.72 17.42
N LEU A 256 -3.20 -34.42 17.89
CA LEU A 256 -3.93 -33.21 17.55
C LEU A 256 -3.13 -31.95 17.89
N ILE A 257 -2.60 -31.86 19.13
CA ILE A 257 -1.81 -30.71 19.58
C ILE A 257 -0.56 -30.53 18.72
N ASN A 258 0.17 -31.61 18.39
CA ASN A 258 1.34 -31.56 17.53
C ASN A 258 0.98 -31.05 16.12
N ASN A 259 -0.13 -31.49 15.57
CA ASN A 259 -0.65 -31.05 14.28
C ASN A 259 -1.05 -29.57 14.31
N LEU A 260 -1.69 -29.11 15.39
CA LEU A 260 -2.02 -27.69 15.57
C LEU A 260 -0.77 -26.81 15.70
N LEU A 261 0.23 -27.26 16.47
CA LEU A 261 1.52 -26.56 16.60
C LEU A 261 2.26 -26.50 15.26
N PHE A 262 2.19 -27.58 14.47
CA PHE A 262 2.75 -27.59 13.12
C PHE A 262 2.07 -26.55 12.22
N LEU A 263 0.73 -26.54 12.18
CA LEU A 263 -0.05 -25.60 11.38
C LEU A 263 0.06 -24.15 11.85
N ALA A 264 0.31 -23.90 13.13
CA ALA A 264 0.55 -22.56 13.68
C ALA A 264 1.90 -21.96 13.28
N ARG A 265 2.85 -22.77 12.82
CA ARG A 265 4.17 -22.35 12.35
C ARG A 265 4.19 -21.99 10.86
N GLN A 266 3.05 -21.70 10.27
CA GLN A 266 2.79 -21.57 8.84
C GLN A 266 3.73 -20.62 8.06
N ASP A 267 4.28 -19.57 8.69
CA ASP A 267 5.05 -18.53 8.03
C ASP A 267 6.58 -18.72 8.13
N ARG A 268 7.05 -19.86 8.65
CA ARG A 268 8.50 -20.07 8.68
C ARG A 268 8.94 -20.77 7.41
N PRO A 269 9.85 -20.16 6.66
CA PRO A 269 10.51 -20.86 5.55
C PRO A 269 11.13 -22.15 6.07
N LEU A 270 11.13 -23.18 5.24
CA LEU A 270 11.85 -24.43 5.58
C LEU A 270 13.24 -24.09 6.10
N ASP A 271 13.62 -24.71 7.19
CA ASP A 271 14.97 -24.62 7.71
C ASP A 271 15.92 -25.23 6.68
N ILE A 272 16.65 -24.36 5.97
CA ILE A 272 17.57 -24.76 4.89
C ILE A 272 18.58 -25.80 5.37
N THR A 273 18.90 -25.81 6.70
CA THR A 273 19.83 -26.75 7.29
C THR A 273 19.27 -28.19 7.36
N LYS A 274 17.96 -28.34 7.33
CA LYS A 274 17.25 -29.63 7.32
C LYS A 274 17.04 -30.20 5.93
N LEU A 275 17.19 -29.40 4.88
CA LEU A 275 17.09 -29.84 3.51
C LEU A 275 18.31 -30.71 3.14
N LYS A 276 18.11 -32.01 3.04
CA LYS A 276 19.13 -32.98 2.65
C LYS A 276 18.78 -33.63 1.31
N THR A 277 19.78 -33.98 0.53
CA THR A 277 19.58 -34.81 -0.66
C THR A 277 19.40 -36.25 -0.19
N ILE A 278 18.21 -36.77 -0.35
CA ILE A 278 17.85 -38.13 0.05
C ILE A 278 17.40 -38.94 -1.17
N ASP A 279 17.55 -40.27 -1.09
CA ASP A 279 16.92 -41.18 -2.05
C ASP A 279 15.44 -41.38 -1.62
N ILE A 280 14.52 -40.86 -2.44
CA ILE A 280 13.08 -40.98 -2.19
C ILE A 280 12.59 -42.41 -2.37
N VAL A 281 13.22 -43.20 -3.24
CA VAL A 281 12.81 -44.59 -3.45
C VAL A 281 13.03 -45.39 -2.16
N GLU A 282 14.15 -45.21 -1.48
CA GLU A 282 14.43 -45.85 -0.18
C GLU A 282 13.42 -45.45 0.89
N LEU A 283 13.11 -44.14 0.99
CA LEU A 283 12.10 -43.64 1.90
C LEU A 283 10.72 -44.26 1.66
N LEU A 284 10.30 -44.33 0.40
CA LEU A 284 8.99 -44.89 0.04
C LEU A 284 8.94 -46.39 0.18
N GLN A 285 10.05 -47.12 -0.08
CA GLN A 285 10.14 -48.56 0.18
C GLN A 285 9.97 -48.89 1.68
N THR A 286 10.56 -48.06 2.54
CA THR A 286 10.45 -48.24 3.98
C THR A 286 8.99 -48.03 4.43
N LEU A 287 8.33 -46.99 3.96
CA LEU A 287 6.90 -46.75 4.22
C LEU A 287 6.03 -47.84 3.64
N ALA A 288 6.31 -48.28 2.41
CA ALA A 288 5.55 -49.37 1.78
C ALA A 288 5.51 -50.64 2.59
N LYS A 289 6.66 -51.05 3.15
CA LYS A 289 6.71 -52.24 4.05
C LYS A 289 5.83 -52.12 5.29
N GLU A 290 5.76 -50.94 5.87
CA GLU A 290 4.94 -50.65 7.03
C GLU A 290 3.44 -50.71 6.68
N TYR A 291 3.07 -49.98 5.59
CA TYR A 291 1.69 -49.89 5.15
C TYR A 291 1.14 -51.17 4.52
N GLN A 292 2.00 -52.00 3.92
CA GLN A 292 1.63 -53.35 3.48
C GLN A 292 1.05 -54.22 4.65
N LYS A 293 1.68 -54.16 5.83
CA LYS A 293 1.19 -54.88 7.01
C LYS A 293 -0.16 -54.32 7.49
N GLN A 294 -0.31 -53.00 7.52
CA GLN A 294 -1.53 -52.36 7.94
C GLN A 294 -2.68 -52.63 6.96
N ALA A 295 -2.44 -52.58 5.66
CA ALA A 295 -3.42 -52.90 4.62
C ALA A 295 -3.88 -54.37 4.73
N THR A 296 -2.95 -55.30 4.91
CA THR A 296 -3.27 -56.73 5.10
C THR A 296 -4.16 -56.96 6.36
N ALA A 297 -3.89 -56.26 7.45
CA ALA A 297 -4.71 -56.33 8.67
C ALA A 297 -6.13 -55.76 8.45
N GLN A 298 -6.34 -54.94 7.45
CA GLN A 298 -7.66 -54.38 7.07
C GLN A 298 -8.28 -55.06 5.86
N ASN A 299 -7.74 -56.19 5.40
CA ASN A 299 -8.18 -56.92 4.21
C ASN A 299 -8.13 -56.03 2.91
N LEU A 300 -7.15 -55.14 2.80
CA LEU A 300 -6.92 -54.30 1.63
C LEU A 300 -5.74 -54.79 0.80
N ASN A 301 -5.80 -54.59 -0.52
CA ASN A 301 -4.70 -54.85 -1.43
C ASN A 301 -3.81 -53.61 -1.55
N PHE A 302 -2.56 -53.72 -1.13
CA PHE A 302 -1.59 -52.62 -1.24
C PHE A 302 -0.60 -52.91 -2.34
N THR A 303 -0.50 -52.02 -3.34
CA THR A 303 0.40 -52.15 -4.47
C THR A 303 1.46 -51.03 -4.49
N VAL A 304 2.67 -51.31 -4.92
CA VAL A 304 3.80 -50.41 -4.90
C VAL A 304 4.43 -50.38 -6.28
N GLN A 305 4.52 -49.18 -6.87
CA GLN A 305 5.12 -48.97 -8.20
C GLN A 305 6.22 -47.90 -8.09
N LEU A 306 7.45 -48.34 -7.83
CA LEU A 306 8.60 -47.48 -7.66
C LEU A 306 9.63 -47.78 -8.73
N PRO A 307 10.41 -46.77 -9.22
CA PRO A 307 11.55 -46.99 -10.10
C PRO A 307 12.60 -47.92 -9.46
N GLN A 308 13.32 -48.69 -10.28
CA GLN A 308 14.44 -49.52 -9.81
C GLN A 308 15.68 -48.67 -9.49
N GLN A 309 15.82 -47.50 -10.11
CA GLN A 309 16.94 -46.60 -9.89
C GLN A 309 16.65 -45.62 -8.75
N PRO A 310 17.68 -45.21 -7.96
CA PRO A 310 17.54 -44.24 -6.93
C PRO A 310 17.13 -42.86 -7.50
N VAL A 311 16.23 -42.16 -6.80
CA VAL A 311 15.74 -40.83 -7.17
C VAL A 311 16.11 -39.86 -6.07
N TYR A 312 17.08 -39.01 -6.35
CA TYR A 312 17.57 -38.03 -5.37
C TYR A 312 16.78 -36.73 -5.39
N LEU A 313 16.31 -36.31 -4.24
CA LEU A 313 15.58 -35.06 -4.08
C LEU A 313 16.09 -34.31 -2.84
N LYS A 314 16.22 -32.98 -2.93
CA LYS A 314 16.63 -32.13 -1.82
C LYS A 314 15.40 -31.66 -1.03
N VAL A 315 15.12 -32.35 0.09
CA VAL A 315 13.93 -32.15 0.92
C VAL A 315 14.24 -32.35 2.41
N ASP A 316 13.30 -31.92 3.27
CA ASP A 316 13.25 -32.38 4.66
C ASP A 316 12.56 -33.76 4.68
N ALA A 317 13.35 -34.81 4.98
CA ALA A 317 12.89 -36.20 4.92
C ALA A 317 11.73 -36.50 5.88
N ASP A 318 11.77 -35.93 7.09
CA ASP A 318 10.76 -36.18 8.13
C ASP A 318 9.44 -35.53 7.74
N LEU A 319 9.49 -34.29 7.21
CA LEU A 319 8.28 -33.60 6.73
C LEU A 319 7.68 -34.29 5.51
N LEU A 320 8.51 -34.67 4.52
CA LEU A 320 7.99 -35.38 3.35
C LEU A 320 7.38 -36.72 3.73
N LYS A 321 8.04 -37.46 4.63
CA LYS A 321 7.48 -38.70 5.21
C LYS A 321 6.12 -38.46 5.83
N GLN A 322 5.97 -37.37 6.62
CA GLN A 322 4.69 -37.00 7.26
C GLN A 322 3.60 -36.69 6.22
N ALA A 323 3.92 -35.99 5.13
CA ALA A 323 2.95 -35.72 4.06
C ALA A 323 2.46 -37.02 3.41
N VAL A 324 3.37 -37.95 3.08
CA VAL A 324 3.03 -39.24 2.47
C VAL A 324 2.21 -40.10 3.44
N VAL A 325 2.57 -40.13 4.72
CA VAL A 325 1.85 -40.85 5.78
C VAL A 325 0.41 -40.34 5.91
N ASN A 326 0.20 -39.03 5.84
CA ASN A 326 -1.15 -38.45 5.87
C ASN A 326 -2.02 -38.89 4.67
N LEU A 327 -1.44 -38.98 3.48
CA LEU A 327 -2.14 -39.47 2.28
C LEU A 327 -2.44 -40.99 2.38
N LEU A 328 -1.46 -41.79 2.80
CA LEU A 328 -1.62 -43.24 2.96
C LEU A 328 -2.66 -43.59 4.06
N ASN A 329 -2.62 -42.88 5.18
CA ASN A 329 -3.64 -43.03 6.23
C ASN A 329 -5.06 -42.74 5.72
N ASN A 330 -5.22 -41.70 4.90
CA ASN A 330 -6.51 -41.40 4.29
C ASN A 330 -6.93 -42.50 3.31
N ALA A 331 -6.04 -42.98 2.46
CA ALA A 331 -6.30 -44.04 1.52
C ALA A 331 -6.76 -45.30 2.19
N LEU A 332 -6.02 -45.80 3.23
CA LEU A 332 -6.41 -47.01 3.99
C LEU A 332 -7.75 -46.82 4.72
N LYS A 333 -7.99 -45.63 5.27
CA LYS A 333 -9.18 -45.32 6.06
C LYS A 333 -10.46 -45.31 5.24
N TYR A 334 -10.40 -44.79 4.00
CA TYR A 334 -11.56 -44.59 3.17
C TYR A 334 -11.73 -45.64 2.06
N THR A 335 -10.80 -46.57 1.95
CA THR A 335 -10.95 -47.74 1.09
C THR A 335 -11.73 -48.82 1.79
N LEU A 336 -12.72 -49.41 1.12
CA LEU A 336 -13.53 -50.48 1.63
C LEU A 336 -12.76 -51.82 1.60
N GLU A 337 -13.15 -52.76 2.44
CA GLU A 337 -12.57 -54.12 2.48
C GLU A 337 -12.54 -54.74 1.08
N GLY A 338 -11.42 -55.37 0.69
CA GLY A 338 -11.16 -55.88 -0.65
C GLY A 338 -10.69 -54.86 -1.67
N GLY A 339 -10.69 -53.56 -1.31
CA GLY A 339 -10.24 -52.48 -2.20
C GLY A 339 -8.71 -52.44 -2.37
N ILE A 340 -8.27 -51.53 -3.23
CA ILE A 340 -6.86 -51.42 -3.66
C ILE A 340 -6.34 -50.02 -3.25
N VAL A 341 -5.14 -49.99 -2.65
CA VAL A 341 -4.37 -48.75 -2.46
C VAL A 341 -3.04 -48.89 -3.19
N THR A 342 -2.71 -47.90 -4.03
CA THR A 342 -1.47 -47.90 -4.83
C THR A 342 -0.58 -46.73 -4.47
N LEU A 343 0.69 -47.00 -4.13
CA LEU A 343 1.73 -45.99 -3.98
C LEU A 343 2.62 -46.01 -5.20
N ARG A 344 2.69 -44.89 -5.92
CA ARG A 344 3.45 -44.79 -7.18
C ARG A 344 4.40 -43.60 -7.16
N LEU A 345 5.61 -43.78 -7.72
CA LEU A 345 6.57 -42.70 -7.95
C LEU A 345 6.84 -42.57 -9.45
N LEU A 346 6.62 -41.39 -9.99
CA LEU A 346 6.88 -41.02 -11.38
C LEU A 346 7.98 -39.97 -11.45
N THR A 347 8.85 -40.05 -12.44
CA THR A 347 9.96 -39.11 -12.62
C THR A 347 9.96 -38.47 -14.00
N PRO A 348 8.95 -37.65 -14.32
CA PRO A 348 8.97 -36.88 -15.56
C PRO A 348 10.09 -35.82 -15.51
N PRO A 349 10.50 -35.26 -16.67
CA PRO A 349 11.54 -34.24 -16.72
C PRO A 349 11.25 -33.08 -15.74
N HIS A 350 12.28 -32.68 -14.99
CA HIS A 350 12.29 -31.55 -14.06
C HIS A 350 11.39 -31.63 -12.81
N ARG A 351 10.70 -32.73 -12.55
CA ARG A 351 9.86 -32.94 -11.38
C ARG A 351 9.78 -34.39 -10.96
N VAL A 352 9.42 -34.56 -9.70
CA VAL A 352 9.03 -35.87 -9.12
C VAL A 352 7.57 -35.83 -8.78
N ILE A 353 6.80 -36.86 -9.14
CA ILE A 353 5.40 -37.00 -8.82
C ILE A 353 5.22 -38.25 -7.99
N LEU A 354 4.72 -38.06 -6.76
CA LEU A 354 4.34 -39.16 -5.89
C LEU A 354 2.82 -39.24 -5.87
N GLN A 355 2.27 -40.37 -6.22
CA GLN A 355 0.83 -40.63 -6.25
C GLN A 355 0.43 -41.63 -5.18
N VAL A 356 -0.66 -41.35 -4.48
CA VAL A 356 -1.40 -42.26 -3.64
C VAL A 356 -2.81 -42.39 -4.24
N GLU A 357 -3.09 -43.56 -4.77
CA GLU A 357 -4.36 -43.89 -5.42
C GLU A 357 -5.13 -44.89 -4.58
N ASP A 358 -6.42 -44.69 -4.38
CA ASP A 358 -7.32 -45.56 -3.70
C ASP A 358 -8.59 -45.88 -4.50
N THR A 359 -9.17 -47.04 -4.28
CA THR A 359 -10.48 -47.43 -4.83
C THR A 359 -11.59 -47.31 -3.80
N GLY A 360 -11.50 -46.30 -2.94
CA GLY A 360 -12.42 -46.06 -1.83
C GLY A 360 -13.72 -45.36 -2.24
N ILE A 361 -14.34 -44.74 -1.27
CA ILE A 361 -15.63 -44.07 -1.45
C ILE A 361 -15.58 -42.86 -2.37
N GLY A 362 -14.38 -42.32 -2.72
CA GLY A 362 -14.20 -41.09 -3.48
C GLY A 362 -14.68 -39.85 -2.74
N ILE A 363 -14.59 -38.70 -3.43
CA ILE A 363 -14.91 -37.38 -2.89
C ILE A 363 -15.92 -36.72 -3.82
N PRO A 364 -17.05 -36.17 -3.33
CA PRO A 364 -17.96 -35.37 -4.12
C PRO A 364 -17.27 -34.15 -4.76
N GLU A 365 -17.69 -33.75 -5.95
CA GLU A 365 -17.08 -32.65 -6.69
C GLU A 365 -17.14 -31.32 -5.93
N GLU A 366 -18.24 -31.08 -5.22
CA GLU A 366 -18.45 -29.87 -4.41
C GLU A 366 -17.45 -29.76 -3.24
N ASP A 367 -16.96 -30.88 -2.73
CA ASP A 367 -16.02 -30.92 -1.61
C ASP A 367 -14.55 -30.81 -2.04
N LEU A 368 -14.21 -31.09 -3.32
CA LEU A 368 -12.81 -31.13 -3.79
C LEU A 368 -12.04 -29.82 -3.52
N SER A 369 -12.72 -28.69 -3.57
CA SER A 369 -12.10 -27.38 -3.29
C SER A 369 -11.83 -27.15 -1.81
N HIS A 370 -12.48 -27.87 -0.90
CA HIS A 370 -12.47 -27.65 0.53
C HIS A 370 -11.65 -28.69 1.33
N ILE A 371 -11.37 -29.88 0.76
CA ILE A 371 -10.68 -30.97 1.48
C ILE A 371 -9.31 -30.63 2.03
N PHE A 372 -8.67 -29.58 1.53
CA PHE A 372 -7.39 -29.06 2.03
C PHE A 372 -7.55 -27.99 3.13
N GLU A 373 -8.79 -27.57 3.41
CA GLU A 373 -9.06 -26.66 4.52
C GLU A 373 -8.89 -27.37 5.85
N ARG A 374 -8.46 -26.63 6.86
CA ARG A 374 -8.25 -27.18 8.21
C ARG A 374 -9.59 -27.56 8.82
N PHE A 375 -9.64 -28.73 9.49
CA PHE A 375 -10.82 -29.29 10.12
C PHE A 375 -11.96 -29.66 9.16
N TYR A 376 -11.75 -29.51 7.84
CA TYR A 376 -12.78 -29.87 6.86
C TYR A 376 -12.98 -31.40 6.77
N ARG A 377 -14.23 -31.82 6.65
CA ARG A 377 -14.63 -33.23 6.54
C ARG A 377 -15.91 -33.31 5.72
N VAL A 378 -15.91 -34.15 4.70
CA VAL A 378 -17.03 -34.36 3.76
C VAL A 378 -18.30 -34.84 4.49
N ASP A 379 -18.20 -35.66 5.52
CA ASP A 379 -19.34 -36.20 6.26
C ASP A 379 -19.07 -36.17 7.75
N THR A 380 -19.71 -35.25 8.49
CA THR A 380 -19.48 -35.01 9.91
C THR A 380 -20.07 -36.13 10.82
N VAL A 381 -21.11 -36.85 10.35
CA VAL A 381 -21.80 -37.86 11.13
C VAL A 381 -21.08 -39.23 11.07
N ARG A 382 -20.73 -39.66 9.86
CA ARG A 382 -20.04 -40.94 9.63
C ARG A 382 -18.56 -40.90 10.07
N SER A 383 -17.98 -39.72 10.01
CA SER A 383 -16.57 -39.52 10.33
C SER A 383 -16.22 -39.47 11.81
N ARG A 384 -17.20 -39.26 12.70
CA ARG A 384 -16.97 -39.39 14.18
C ARG A 384 -16.63 -40.81 14.58
N GLN A 385 -17.15 -41.81 13.88
CA GLN A 385 -16.87 -43.24 14.15
C GLN A 385 -15.51 -43.69 13.59
N THR A 386 -15.00 -43.04 12.54
CA THR A 386 -13.76 -43.42 11.88
C THR A 386 -12.51 -42.67 12.36
N GLY A 387 -12.64 -41.70 13.29
CA GLY A 387 -11.51 -40.95 13.88
C GLY A 387 -10.86 -39.96 12.89
N GLY A 388 -10.08 -39.06 13.45
CA GLY A 388 -9.30 -38.05 12.69
C GLY A 388 -9.91 -36.67 12.71
N PHE A 389 -9.06 -35.63 12.78
CA PHE A 389 -9.44 -34.24 13.08
C PHE A 389 -9.56 -33.35 11.83
N GLY A 390 -9.50 -33.91 10.61
CA GLY A 390 -9.55 -33.11 9.38
C GLY A 390 -8.30 -32.22 9.15
N LEU A 391 -7.16 -32.57 9.76
CA LEU A 391 -5.92 -31.80 9.64
C LEU A 391 -4.89 -32.43 8.70
N GLY A 392 -5.00 -33.73 8.39
CA GLY A 392 -3.97 -34.47 7.65
C GLY A 392 -3.69 -33.91 6.25
N LEU A 393 -4.74 -33.63 5.45
CA LEU A 393 -4.60 -33.08 4.11
C LEU A 393 -4.09 -31.64 4.13
N ALA A 394 -4.53 -30.81 5.08
CA ALA A 394 -4.02 -29.47 5.27
C ALA A 394 -2.51 -29.46 5.61
N ILE A 395 -2.07 -30.40 6.47
CA ILE A 395 -0.64 -30.58 6.81
C ILE A 395 0.15 -31.06 5.59
N ALA A 396 -0.35 -32.05 4.85
CA ALA A 396 0.29 -32.52 3.63
C ALA A 396 0.46 -31.40 2.61
N GLN A 397 -0.57 -30.60 2.38
CA GLN A 397 -0.52 -29.43 1.48
C GLN A 397 0.53 -28.41 1.94
N GLN A 398 0.55 -28.07 3.24
CA GLN A 398 1.52 -27.11 3.78
C GLN A 398 2.95 -27.61 3.64
N ILE A 399 3.20 -28.90 3.91
CA ILE A 399 4.52 -29.52 3.73
C ILE A 399 4.96 -29.44 2.28
N VAL A 400 4.08 -29.80 1.35
CA VAL A 400 4.38 -29.80 -0.09
C VAL A 400 4.65 -28.39 -0.60
N GLN A 401 3.84 -27.42 -0.20
CA GLN A 401 4.03 -25.99 -0.52
C GLN A 401 5.36 -25.46 0.05
N ALA A 402 5.72 -25.83 1.26
CA ALA A 402 7.01 -25.47 1.86
C ALA A 402 8.19 -26.02 1.04
N HIS A 403 8.05 -27.17 0.39
CA HIS A 403 9.02 -27.72 -0.55
C HIS A 403 8.91 -27.15 -1.99
N GLN A 404 8.12 -26.06 -2.19
CA GLN A 404 7.86 -25.46 -3.49
C GLN A 404 7.15 -26.42 -4.47
N GLY A 405 6.48 -27.43 -3.92
CA GLY A 405 5.69 -28.39 -4.65
C GLY A 405 4.20 -28.02 -4.72
N ASN A 406 3.44 -28.88 -5.36
CA ASN A 406 1.99 -28.77 -5.46
C ASN A 406 1.33 -30.09 -5.07
N LEU A 407 0.24 -30.04 -4.27
CA LEU A 407 -0.59 -31.19 -3.92
C LEU A 407 -1.94 -31.04 -4.63
N THR A 408 -2.28 -32.01 -5.44
CA THR A 408 -3.54 -32.07 -6.20
C THR A 408 -4.31 -33.35 -5.91
N VAL A 409 -5.58 -33.33 -6.22
CA VAL A 409 -6.48 -34.48 -6.08
C VAL A 409 -7.33 -34.62 -7.34
N LYS A 410 -7.56 -35.87 -7.77
CA LYS A 410 -8.59 -36.25 -8.72
C LYS A 410 -9.40 -37.34 -8.07
N SER A 411 -10.71 -37.18 -8.00
CA SER A 411 -11.61 -38.13 -7.35
C SER A 411 -12.94 -38.20 -8.07
N ILE A 412 -13.51 -39.39 -8.06
CA ILE A 412 -14.87 -39.64 -8.53
C ILE A 412 -15.60 -40.35 -7.39
N PHE A 413 -16.69 -39.74 -6.95
CA PHE A 413 -17.51 -40.32 -5.87
C PHE A 413 -17.96 -41.76 -6.21
N GLY A 414 -17.73 -42.68 -5.33
CA GLY A 414 -18.00 -44.13 -5.51
C GLY A 414 -16.94 -44.92 -6.28
N GLN A 415 -15.84 -44.27 -6.76
CA GLN A 415 -14.78 -44.94 -7.54
C GLN A 415 -13.40 -44.86 -6.88
N GLY A 416 -13.17 -43.86 -6.04
CA GLY A 416 -11.91 -43.65 -5.36
C GLY A 416 -11.25 -42.30 -5.66
N SER A 417 -10.00 -42.15 -5.20
CA SER A 417 -9.25 -40.89 -5.29
C SER A 417 -7.80 -41.11 -5.68
N VAL A 418 -7.20 -40.14 -6.35
CA VAL A 418 -5.77 -40.06 -6.67
C VAL A 418 -5.25 -38.74 -6.12
N PHE A 419 -4.38 -38.80 -5.13
CA PHE A 419 -3.64 -37.66 -4.60
C PHE A 419 -2.25 -37.63 -5.21
N GLU A 420 -1.84 -36.48 -5.72
CA GLU A 420 -0.55 -36.28 -6.37
C GLU A 420 0.26 -35.20 -5.67
N ILE A 421 1.44 -35.55 -5.14
CA ILE A 421 2.48 -34.65 -4.66
C ILE A 421 3.46 -34.41 -5.79
N GLU A 422 3.54 -33.20 -6.30
CA GLU A 422 4.52 -32.79 -7.28
C GLU A 422 5.59 -31.92 -6.64
N ILE A 423 6.88 -32.31 -6.74
CA ILE A 423 8.02 -31.54 -6.25
C ILE A 423 8.99 -31.26 -7.42
N PRO A 424 9.37 -30.01 -7.67
CA PRO A 424 10.31 -29.68 -8.73
C PRO A 424 11.71 -30.21 -8.42
N LEU A 425 12.34 -30.86 -9.39
CA LEU A 425 13.76 -31.15 -9.36
C LEU A 425 14.48 -29.83 -9.63
N LYS A 426 15.12 -29.22 -8.63
CA LYS A 426 16.02 -28.10 -8.89
C LYS A 426 17.14 -28.60 -9.77
N GLY A 427 17.19 -28.14 -11.01
CA GLY A 427 18.30 -28.43 -11.90
C GLY A 427 19.63 -28.13 -11.21
N LYS A 428 20.64 -28.97 -11.46
CA LYS A 428 22.03 -28.64 -11.10
C LYS A 428 22.35 -27.29 -11.74
N SER A 429 22.38 -26.21 -10.92
CA SER A 429 23.00 -24.94 -11.29
C SER A 429 24.50 -25.08 -11.14
#